data_93c4c55d273340a454d9b66a11a93f1e
#
_entry.id   93c4c55d273340a454d9b66a11a93f1e
#
_cell.length_a   1.000
_cell.length_b   1.000
_cell.length_c   1.000
_cell.angle_alpha   90.00
_cell.angle_beta   90.00
_cell.angle_gamma   90.00
#
_symmetry.space_group_name_H-M   'P 1'
#
loop_
_entity.id
_entity.type
_entity.pdbx_description
1 polymer ?
#
loop_
_entity_poly.entity_id
_entity_poly.type
_entity_poly.pdbx_seq_one_letter_code
_entity_poly.pdbx_strand_id
1 'polypeptide(L)'
;ASHRVNMLRLALQGKENFDISCIEAYSDEPSYSVKTLSILRKNNPDDNYYFIIGADSLVYLPDWKDYLTLITMCTFIAVMRPGFSKEICKAAYDKVTKDGATVIMGDFPECDISSTDIRFAFENNLIIDN
;
A
#
# COMPACT_ATOMS: atom_id res chain seq x y z
N ALA A 1 11.09 0.24 14.54
CA ALA A 1 10.29 1.32 13.94
C ALA A 1 11.15 2.51 13.53
N SER A 2 12.00 3.07 14.42
CA SER A 2 12.76 4.33 14.20
C SER A 2 13.61 4.33 12.92
N HIS A 3 14.36 3.25 12.63
CA HIS A 3 15.16 3.16 11.40
C HIS A 3 14.31 3.26 10.13
N ARG A 4 13.16 2.59 10.08
CA ARG A 4 12.25 2.67 8.92
C ARG A 4 11.71 4.08 8.72
N VAL A 5 11.32 4.75 9.79
CA VAL A 5 10.86 6.15 9.75
C VAL A 5 11.98 7.08 9.25
N ASN A 6 13.22 6.88 9.72
CA ASN A 6 14.37 7.69 9.27
C ASN A 6 14.69 7.45 7.78
N MET A 7 14.61 6.21 7.29
CA MET A 7 14.76 5.91 5.87
C MET A 7 13.71 6.64 5.01
N LEU A 8 12.45 6.64 5.45
CA LEU A 8 11.39 7.40 4.78
C LEU A 8 11.67 8.91 4.78
N ARG A 9 12.12 9.46 5.91
CA ARG A 9 12.49 10.89 5.98
C ARG A 9 13.59 11.25 4.99
N LEU A 10 14.61 10.41 4.86
CA LEU A 10 15.68 10.62 3.89
C LEU A 10 15.15 10.53 2.45
N ALA A 11 14.32 9.54 2.14
CA ALA A 11 13.75 9.35 0.81
C ALA A 11 12.81 10.49 0.39
N LEU A 12 12.15 11.13 1.35
CA LEU A 12 11.20 12.23 1.11
C LEU A 12 11.84 13.62 1.27
N GLN A 13 13.13 13.71 1.53
CA GLN A 13 13.81 14.98 1.66
C GLN A 13 13.68 15.82 0.38
N GLY A 14 13.15 17.04 0.50
CA GLY A 14 12.88 17.94 -0.64
C GLY A 14 11.61 17.60 -1.44
N LYS A 15 10.76 16.70 -0.96
CA LYS A 15 9.48 16.34 -1.56
C LYS A 15 8.33 17.02 -0.80
N GLU A 16 7.91 18.22 -1.25
CA GLU A 16 6.94 19.06 -0.51
C GLU A 16 5.51 18.47 -0.41
N ASN A 17 5.15 17.56 -1.32
CA ASN A 17 3.79 16.96 -1.35
C ASN A 17 3.67 15.63 -0.61
N PHE A 18 4.68 15.29 0.21
CA PHE A 18 4.70 14.05 0.97
C PHE A 18 4.83 14.32 2.45
N ASP A 19 4.09 13.57 3.25
CA ASP A 19 4.20 13.57 4.70
C ASP A 19 4.33 12.15 5.25
N ILE A 20 4.86 12.00 6.46
CA ILE A 20 5.07 10.72 7.12
C ILE A 20 4.13 10.60 8.29
N SER A 21 3.16 9.70 8.17
CA SER A 21 2.33 9.30 9.30
C SER A 21 3.01 8.22 10.12
N CYS A 22 3.10 8.44 11.43
CA CYS A 22 3.64 7.47 12.38
C CYS A 22 2.54 6.72 13.15
N ILE A 23 1.28 6.76 12.71
CA ILE A 23 0.12 6.15 13.39
C ILE A 23 0.39 4.67 13.72
N GLU A 24 1.01 3.94 12.78
CA GLU A 24 1.30 2.51 12.93
C GLU A 24 2.72 2.23 13.45
N ALA A 25 3.64 3.17 13.27
CA ALA A 25 5.07 2.92 13.45
C ALA A 25 5.45 2.59 14.90
N TYR A 26 4.72 3.11 15.87
CA TYR A 26 4.98 2.98 17.30
C TYR A 26 3.84 2.30 18.07
N SER A 27 2.93 1.63 17.35
CA SER A 27 1.88 0.83 17.98
C SER A 27 2.43 -0.54 18.35
N ASP A 28 2.12 -1.00 19.55
CA ASP A 28 2.40 -2.38 20.00
C ASP A 28 1.32 -3.36 19.51
N GLU A 29 0.22 -2.85 18.96
CA GLU A 29 -0.85 -3.66 18.39
C GLU A 29 -0.62 -3.93 16.90
N PRO A 30 -1.18 -5.04 16.35
CA PRO A 30 -1.17 -5.28 14.92
C PRO A 30 -1.81 -4.11 14.16
N SER A 31 -1.14 -3.65 13.10
CA SER A 31 -1.64 -2.59 12.23
C SER A 31 -2.71 -3.15 11.30
N TYR A 32 -3.92 -2.63 11.41
CA TYR A 32 -5.02 -2.94 10.49
C TYR A 32 -5.39 -1.68 9.71
N SER A 33 -5.46 -1.79 8.39
CA SER A 33 -5.74 -0.65 7.49
C SER A 33 -7.06 0.05 7.82
N VAL A 34 -8.09 -0.69 8.23
CA VAL A 34 -9.37 -0.13 8.67
C VAL A 34 -9.21 0.79 9.89
N LYS A 35 -8.34 0.42 10.85
CA LYS A 35 -8.07 1.24 12.04
C LYS A 35 -7.33 2.52 11.66
N THR A 36 -6.32 2.42 10.81
CA THR A 36 -5.53 3.56 10.32
C THR A 36 -6.41 4.56 9.57
N LEU A 37 -7.23 4.08 8.62
CA LEU A 37 -8.17 4.93 7.88
C LEU A 37 -9.23 5.55 8.78
N SER A 38 -9.71 4.83 9.81
CA SER A 38 -10.66 5.38 10.79
C SER A 38 -10.08 6.58 11.54
N ILE A 39 -8.80 6.49 11.94
CA ILE A 39 -8.09 7.60 12.62
C ILE A 39 -7.91 8.78 11.66
N LEU A 40 -7.46 8.52 10.43
CA LEU A 40 -7.24 9.56 9.43
C LEU A 40 -8.54 10.29 9.09
N ARG A 41 -9.61 9.57 8.81
CA ARG A 41 -10.95 10.15 8.53
C ARG A 41 -11.54 10.92 9.69
N LYS A 42 -11.27 10.48 10.93
CA LYS A 42 -11.71 11.23 12.13
C LYS A 42 -11.00 12.58 12.25
N ASN A 43 -9.72 12.62 11.88
CA ASN A 43 -8.91 13.83 11.96
C ASN A 43 -9.20 14.80 10.80
N ASN A 44 -9.50 14.27 9.60
CA ASN A 44 -9.77 15.03 8.39
C ASN A 44 -10.99 14.42 7.67
N PRO A 45 -12.23 14.72 8.15
CA PRO A 45 -13.45 14.06 7.67
C PRO A 45 -13.82 14.43 6.24
N ASP A 46 -13.36 15.56 5.73
CA ASP A 46 -13.68 16.08 4.38
C ASP A 46 -12.71 15.58 3.32
N ASP A 47 -11.62 14.87 3.71
CA ASP A 47 -10.63 14.35 2.78
C ASP A 47 -11.14 13.09 2.06
N ASN A 48 -10.75 12.97 0.79
CA ASN A 48 -10.90 11.74 0.02
C ASN A 48 -9.64 10.90 0.13
N TYR A 49 -9.77 9.67 0.61
CA TYR A 49 -8.65 8.79 0.83
C TYR A 49 -8.45 7.82 -0.34
N TYR A 50 -7.20 7.72 -0.79
CA TYR A 50 -6.75 6.77 -1.81
C TYR A 50 -5.71 5.85 -1.19
N PHE A 51 -5.94 4.54 -1.29
CA PHE A 51 -5.05 3.53 -0.72
C PHE A 51 -4.32 2.80 -1.83
N ILE A 52 -2.99 3.01 -1.93
CA ILE A 52 -2.16 2.38 -2.96
C ILE A 52 -1.77 0.98 -2.50
N ILE A 53 -2.06 -0.03 -3.33
CA ILE A 53 -1.73 -1.44 -3.08
C ILE A 53 -1.16 -2.09 -4.34
N GLY A 54 -0.37 -3.16 -4.16
CA GLY A 54 -0.05 -4.03 -5.28
C GLY A 54 -1.29 -4.76 -5.79
N ALA A 55 -1.40 -5.01 -7.08
CA ALA A 55 -2.54 -5.73 -7.66
C ALA A 55 -2.68 -7.17 -7.14
N ASP A 56 -1.58 -7.78 -6.72
CA ASP A 56 -1.54 -9.06 -5.99
C ASP A 56 -2.34 -9.00 -4.67
N SER A 57 -2.34 -7.84 -4.02
CA SER A 57 -3.07 -7.63 -2.75
C SER A 57 -4.58 -7.62 -2.93
N LEU A 58 -5.12 -7.36 -4.14
CA LEU A 58 -6.56 -7.45 -4.41
C LEU A 58 -7.11 -8.86 -4.16
N VAL A 59 -6.29 -9.89 -4.40
CA VAL A 59 -6.67 -11.30 -4.18
C VAL A 59 -6.97 -11.56 -2.72
N TYR A 60 -6.18 -10.96 -1.84
CA TYR A 60 -6.26 -11.16 -0.38
C TYR A 60 -7.05 -10.06 0.34
N LEU A 61 -7.48 -9.01 -0.38
CA LEU A 61 -8.20 -7.89 0.21
C LEU A 61 -9.48 -8.32 0.96
N PRO A 62 -10.27 -9.31 0.49
CA PRO A 62 -11.43 -9.81 1.22
C PRO A 62 -11.10 -10.45 2.59
N ASP A 63 -9.86 -10.87 2.80
CA ASP A 63 -9.40 -11.47 4.07
C ASP A 63 -8.87 -10.42 5.06
N TRP A 64 -8.82 -9.15 4.66
CA TRP A 64 -8.37 -8.09 5.54
C TRP A 64 -9.39 -7.80 6.63
N LYS A 65 -8.89 -7.36 7.79
CA LYS A 65 -9.72 -7.05 8.95
C LYS A 65 -10.80 -6.03 8.59
N ASP A 66 -12.05 -6.40 8.90
CA ASP A 66 -13.26 -5.58 8.65
C ASP A 66 -13.34 -5.06 7.20
N TYR A 67 -13.06 -5.95 6.25
CA TYR A 67 -13.00 -5.69 4.81
C TYR A 67 -14.18 -4.88 4.27
N LEU A 68 -15.42 -5.28 4.60
CA LEU A 68 -16.61 -4.58 4.10
C LEU A 68 -16.70 -3.12 4.59
N THR A 69 -16.20 -2.84 5.77
CA THR A 69 -16.08 -1.48 6.29
C THR A 69 -14.93 -0.75 5.56
N LEU A 70 -13.79 -1.40 5.43
CA LEU A 70 -12.59 -0.83 4.81
C LEU A 70 -12.86 -0.32 3.38
N ILE A 71 -13.57 -1.10 2.55
CA ILE A 71 -13.84 -0.74 1.16
C ILE A 71 -14.76 0.47 0.98
N THR A 72 -15.49 0.86 2.04
CA THR A 72 -16.31 2.09 2.03
C THR A 72 -15.53 3.33 2.44
N MET A 73 -14.28 3.17 2.92
CA MET A 73 -13.51 4.25 3.53
C MET A 73 -12.54 4.93 2.58
N CYS A 74 -12.17 4.26 1.48
CA CYS A 74 -11.19 4.78 0.52
C CYS A 74 -11.42 4.23 -0.88
N THR A 75 -10.80 4.87 -1.85
CA THR A 75 -10.61 4.31 -3.19
C THR A 75 -9.26 3.60 -3.24
N PHE A 76 -9.23 2.36 -3.70
CA PHE A 76 -7.98 1.63 -3.89
C PHE A 76 -7.34 2.00 -5.23
N ILE A 77 -6.02 2.20 -5.25
CA ILE A 77 -5.23 2.30 -6.47
C ILE A 77 -4.37 1.04 -6.53
N ALA A 78 -4.70 0.14 -7.45
CA ALA A 78 -3.98 -1.12 -7.61
C ALA A 78 -2.90 -0.98 -8.68
N VAL A 79 -1.66 -1.27 -8.30
CA VAL A 79 -0.48 -1.17 -9.17
C VAL A 79 -0.06 -2.56 -9.60
N MET A 80 0.01 -2.80 -10.91
CA MET A 80 0.52 -4.06 -11.45
C MET A 80 2.00 -4.24 -11.10
N ARG A 81 2.37 -5.49 -10.83
CA ARG A 81 3.77 -5.88 -10.64
C ARG A 81 4.19 -6.83 -11.75
N PRO A 82 5.46 -6.80 -12.18
CA PRO A 82 6.00 -7.77 -13.12
C PRO A 82 5.71 -9.20 -12.67
N GLY A 83 5.33 -10.07 -13.61
CA GLY A 83 5.09 -11.49 -13.34
C GLY A 83 3.76 -11.84 -12.68
N PHE A 84 2.91 -10.87 -12.31
CA PHE A 84 1.58 -11.19 -11.79
C PHE A 84 0.56 -11.40 -12.92
N SER A 85 -0.24 -12.49 -12.82
CA SER A 85 -1.22 -12.84 -13.87
C SER A 85 -2.33 -11.80 -14.00
N LYS A 86 -2.53 -11.31 -15.23
CA LYS A 86 -3.62 -10.36 -15.55
C LYS A 86 -5.00 -10.98 -15.33
N GLU A 87 -5.14 -12.28 -15.57
CA GLU A 87 -6.40 -13.04 -15.40
C GLU A 87 -6.77 -13.12 -13.91
N ILE A 88 -5.79 -13.44 -13.04
CA ILE A 88 -6.00 -13.48 -11.59
C ILE A 88 -6.32 -12.08 -11.07
N CYS A 89 -5.60 -11.07 -11.53
CA CYS A 89 -5.86 -9.68 -11.16
C CYS A 89 -7.27 -9.26 -11.56
N LYS A 90 -7.71 -9.59 -12.79
CA LYS A 90 -9.04 -9.27 -13.27
C LYS A 90 -10.13 -9.96 -12.43
N ALA A 91 -9.97 -11.24 -12.12
CA ALA A 91 -10.94 -11.96 -11.29
C ALA A 91 -11.04 -11.36 -9.88
N ALA A 92 -9.91 -10.98 -9.27
CA ALA A 92 -9.87 -10.30 -7.97
C ALA A 92 -10.54 -8.92 -8.05
N TYR A 93 -10.25 -8.13 -9.08
CA TYR A 93 -10.89 -6.84 -9.33
C TYR A 93 -12.41 -6.97 -9.44
N ASP A 94 -12.89 -7.90 -10.27
CA ASP A 94 -14.32 -8.14 -10.50
C ASP A 94 -15.02 -8.54 -9.18
N LYS A 95 -14.35 -9.33 -8.33
CA LYS A 95 -14.87 -9.73 -7.03
C LYS A 95 -15.01 -8.54 -6.08
N VAL A 96 -13.93 -7.79 -5.85
CA VAL A 96 -13.95 -6.71 -4.85
C VAL A 96 -14.84 -5.54 -5.27
N THR A 97 -14.93 -5.25 -6.57
CA THR A 97 -15.87 -4.24 -7.09
C THR A 97 -17.32 -4.68 -6.97
N LYS A 98 -17.62 -5.96 -7.13
CA LYS A 98 -18.96 -6.52 -6.85
C LYS A 98 -19.34 -6.38 -5.37
N ASP A 99 -18.37 -6.48 -4.46
CA ASP A 99 -18.57 -6.28 -3.03
C ASP A 99 -18.74 -4.79 -2.66
N GLY A 100 -18.56 -3.86 -3.61
CA GLY A 100 -18.75 -2.42 -3.45
C GLY A 100 -17.45 -1.61 -3.33
N ALA A 101 -16.27 -2.22 -3.52
CA ALA A 101 -15.02 -1.49 -3.51
C ALA A 101 -14.89 -0.59 -4.75
N THR A 102 -14.37 0.61 -4.57
CA THR A 102 -13.90 1.47 -5.68
C THR A 102 -12.43 1.20 -5.92
N VAL A 103 -12.08 0.71 -7.12
CA VAL A 103 -10.70 0.36 -7.48
C VAL A 103 -10.32 1.03 -8.79
N ILE A 104 -9.20 1.72 -8.79
CA ILE A 104 -8.54 2.30 -9.97
C ILE A 104 -7.32 1.41 -10.29
N MET A 105 -7.26 0.89 -11.51
CA MET A 105 -6.05 0.20 -11.98
C MET A 105 -5.07 1.24 -12.47
N GLY A 106 -3.94 1.35 -11.76
CA GLY A 106 -2.88 2.29 -12.11
C GLY A 106 -1.97 1.73 -13.21
N ASP A 107 -1.74 2.53 -14.25
CA ASP A 107 -0.72 2.28 -15.26
C ASP A 107 0.54 3.05 -14.87
N PHE A 108 1.46 2.36 -14.20
CA PHE A 108 2.72 2.93 -13.73
C PHE A 108 3.88 2.20 -14.40
N PRO A 109 5.02 2.88 -14.60
CA PRO A 109 6.25 2.22 -15.03
C PRO A 109 6.59 1.04 -14.11
N GLU A 110 6.89 -0.10 -14.69
CA GLU A 110 7.30 -1.27 -13.93
C GLU A 110 8.62 -0.99 -13.21
N CYS A 111 8.68 -1.34 -11.92
CA CYS A 111 9.91 -1.32 -11.14
C CYS A 111 10.20 -2.75 -10.69
N ASP A 112 11.30 -3.31 -11.18
CA ASP A 112 11.70 -4.70 -10.93
C ASP A 112 12.58 -4.85 -9.68
N ILE A 113 12.44 -3.95 -8.73
CA ILE A 113 13.16 -4.01 -7.45
C ILE A 113 12.21 -4.45 -6.34
N SER A 114 12.49 -5.57 -5.71
CA SER A 114 11.76 -6.06 -4.55
C SER A 114 12.50 -5.80 -3.24
N SER A 115 11.78 -5.84 -2.12
CA SER A 115 12.39 -5.81 -0.78
C SER A 115 13.34 -6.99 -0.54
N THR A 116 13.15 -8.10 -1.24
CA THR A 116 14.01 -9.28 -1.17
C THR A 116 15.34 -8.99 -1.85
N ASP A 117 15.30 -8.36 -3.04
CA ASP A 117 16.51 -7.99 -3.78
C ASP A 117 17.34 -6.98 -2.99
N ILE A 118 16.69 -5.99 -2.36
CA ILE A 118 17.35 -5.01 -1.49
C ILE A 118 18.06 -5.69 -0.32
N ARG A 119 17.39 -6.63 0.37
CA ARG A 119 18.00 -7.36 1.49
C ARG A 119 19.16 -8.24 1.03
N PHE A 120 18.97 -8.97 -0.08
CA PHE A 120 20.01 -9.82 -0.65
C PHE A 120 21.24 -9.00 -1.05
N ALA A 121 21.05 -7.86 -1.72
CA ALA A 121 22.14 -6.96 -2.09
C ALA A 121 22.88 -6.43 -0.85
N PHE A 122 22.16 -6.01 0.18
CA PHE A 122 22.76 -5.53 1.42
C PHE A 122 23.58 -6.63 2.13
N GLU A 123 23.05 -7.85 2.23
CA GLU A 123 23.74 -9.00 2.86
C GLU A 123 25.01 -9.41 2.09
N ASN A 124 25.05 -9.17 0.79
CA ASN A 124 26.17 -9.54 -0.09
C ASN A 124 27.06 -8.35 -0.49
N ASN A 125 26.87 -7.17 0.12
CA ASN A 125 27.58 -5.92 -0.18
C ASN A 125 27.54 -5.56 -1.68
N LEU A 126 26.41 -5.82 -2.34
CA LEU A 126 26.16 -5.46 -3.73
C LEU A 126 25.56 -4.06 -3.82
N ILE A 127 25.89 -3.33 -4.90
CA ILE A 127 25.24 -2.05 -5.21
C ILE A 127 23.96 -2.36 -5.99
N ILE A 128 22.85 -1.72 -5.59
CA ILE A 128 21.62 -1.75 -6.37
C ILE A 128 21.62 -0.50 -7.23
N ASP A 129 21.95 -0.67 -8.52
CA ASP A 129 21.80 0.41 -9.50
C ASP A 129 20.37 0.45 -10.02
N ASN A 130 19.79 1.66 -10.08
CA ASN A 130 18.51 1.94 -10.70
C ASN A 130 18.68 2.21 -12.20
#